data_47f4afdaf9469cf9c77d60a78fbf7769
#
_entry.id   47f4afdaf9469cf9c77d60a78fbf7769
#
_cell.length_a   1.000
_cell.length_b   1.000
_cell.length_c   1.000
_cell.angle_alpha   90.00
_cell.angle_beta   90.00
_cell.angle_gamma   90.00
#
_symmetry.space_group_name_H-M   'P 1'
#
loop_
_entity.id
_entity.type
_entity.pdbx_description
1 polymer ?
#
loop_
_entity_poly.entity_id
_entity_poly.type
_entity_poly.pdbx_seq_one_letter_code
_entity_poly.pdbx_strand_id
1 'polypeptide(L)'
;MFMRILFACLMFVGLSAQAQAMEKSGVRPGFEEAQIAGEKIVLFRPDIKVGEQSMGGLFEPRAEWTETARELIGAELQRAQSRLSNELVPFPQQTGENAALVAEYQALFNAVSGSIVQYQFFPGNRLPTRKNEAFEWTIGEGAKRLADMSGARYGLFITTEDHYGSAGRKVMQLLVGVQSGVHMGSAGLVDLHTGNVLWLNADLQMGGDVRDAEGVEKRVRQLLEDFPGSTPAED
;
A
#
# COMPACT_ATOMS: atom_id res chain seq x y z
N MET A 1 20.86 -20.78 65.81
CA MET A 1 20.59 -21.64 64.66
C MET A 1 19.84 -20.80 63.62
N PHE A 2 20.59 -20.19 62.67
CA PHE A 2 20.10 -19.18 61.76
C PHE A 2 19.57 -19.84 60.49
N MET A 3 18.28 -19.65 60.20
CA MET A 3 17.60 -20.11 59.00
C MET A 3 17.77 -19.03 57.90
N ARG A 4 18.60 -19.29 56.91
CA ARG A 4 18.80 -18.44 55.74
C ARG A 4 17.63 -18.63 54.77
N ILE A 5 16.76 -17.62 54.64
CA ILE A 5 15.72 -17.55 53.62
C ILE A 5 16.40 -17.04 52.36
N LEU A 6 16.47 -17.89 51.32
CA LEU A 6 16.98 -17.58 49.99
C LEU A 6 15.83 -16.97 49.18
N PHE A 7 15.87 -15.67 48.94
CA PHE A 7 14.92 -14.97 48.06
C PHE A 7 15.40 -15.16 46.63
N ALA A 8 14.72 -16.01 45.87
CA ALA A 8 14.93 -16.16 44.43
C ALA A 8 14.19 -15.04 43.72
N CYS A 9 14.92 -13.99 43.27
CA CYS A 9 14.40 -13.01 42.32
C CYS A 9 14.26 -13.67 40.94
N LEU A 10 13.05 -14.04 40.56
CA LEU A 10 12.72 -14.33 39.17
C LEU A 10 12.75 -13.00 38.37
N MET A 11 13.82 -12.77 37.62
CA MET A 11 13.83 -11.75 36.59
C MET A 11 12.93 -12.25 35.45
N PHE A 12 11.72 -11.69 35.36
CA PHE A 12 10.92 -11.73 34.15
C PHE A 12 11.62 -10.86 33.09
N VAL A 13 12.41 -11.46 32.25
CA VAL A 13 12.85 -10.84 30.99
C VAL A 13 11.62 -10.84 30.10
N GLY A 14 10.93 -9.70 30.08
CA GLY A 14 9.88 -9.43 29.11
C GLY A 14 10.51 -9.43 27.72
N LEU A 15 10.37 -10.52 26.95
CA LEU A 15 10.53 -10.48 25.52
C LEU A 15 9.41 -9.58 24.97
N SER A 16 9.72 -8.31 24.78
CA SER A 16 8.96 -7.47 23.86
C SER A 16 9.16 -8.08 22.47
N ALA A 17 8.19 -8.88 22.02
CA ALA A 17 8.05 -9.21 20.62
C ALA A 17 7.79 -7.86 19.92
N GLN A 18 8.85 -7.26 19.36
CA GLN A 18 8.68 -6.16 18.42
C GLN A 18 7.93 -6.75 17.24
N ALA A 19 6.67 -6.36 17.09
CA ALA A 19 5.95 -6.56 15.85
C ALA A 19 6.83 -5.88 14.78
N GLN A 20 7.50 -6.68 13.96
CA GLN A 20 8.23 -6.14 12.82
C GLN A 20 7.18 -5.47 11.95
N ALA A 21 7.34 -4.17 11.74
CA ALA A 21 6.50 -3.44 10.81
C ALA A 21 6.50 -4.19 9.48
N MET A 22 5.33 -4.60 9.03
CA MET A 22 5.14 -5.27 7.74
C MET A 22 5.08 -4.25 6.61
N GLU A 23 5.41 -3.01 6.94
CA GLU A 23 5.55 -1.90 6.00
C GLU A 23 6.97 -1.84 5.47
N LYS A 24 7.07 -1.64 4.17
CA LYS A 24 8.32 -1.50 3.42
C LYS A 24 8.16 -0.46 2.34
N SER A 25 9.15 0.43 2.24
CA SER A 25 9.26 1.37 1.13
C SER A 25 10.55 1.14 0.34
N GLY A 26 10.53 1.56 -0.93
CA GLY A 26 11.68 1.50 -1.82
C GLY A 26 11.69 2.70 -2.79
N VAL A 27 12.88 3.25 -3.00
CA VAL A 27 13.13 4.39 -3.87
C VAL A 27 14.14 4.00 -4.94
N ARG A 28 13.87 4.41 -6.19
CA ARG A 28 14.78 4.16 -7.31
C ARG A 28 16.10 4.90 -7.14
N PRO A 29 17.27 4.25 -7.33
CA PRO A 29 18.55 4.92 -7.30
C PRO A 29 18.61 6.10 -8.27
N GLY A 30 19.06 7.27 -7.77
CA GLY A 30 19.15 8.50 -8.56
C GLY A 30 17.84 9.27 -8.72
N PHE A 31 16.75 8.80 -8.11
CA PHE A 31 15.54 9.60 -7.99
C PHE A 31 15.65 10.50 -6.74
N GLU A 32 15.34 11.78 -6.94
CA GLU A 32 15.37 12.82 -5.91
C GLU A 32 14.00 13.52 -5.84
N GLU A 33 13.52 13.86 -4.65
CA GLU A 33 12.24 14.53 -4.45
C GLU A 33 12.11 15.85 -5.21
N ALA A 34 13.22 16.58 -5.38
CA ALA A 34 13.26 17.81 -6.15
C ALA A 34 12.79 17.65 -7.60
N GLN A 35 12.83 16.43 -8.14
CA GLN A 35 12.40 16.15 -9.52
C GLN A 35 10.88 16.20 -9.68
N ILE A 36 10.12 16.04 -8.59
CA ILE A 36 8.66 16.07 -8.60
C ILE A 36 8.08 17.28 -7.86
N ALA A 37 8.91 18.11 -7.25
CA ALA A 37 8.46 19.29 -6.53
C ALA A 37 7.74 20.27 -7.49
N GLY A 38 6.48 20.59 -7.19
CA GLY A 38 5.63 21.44 -8.04
C GLY A 38 5.12 20.76 -9.32
N GLU A 39 5.48 19.50 -9.56
CA GLU A 39 5.02 18.77 -10.73
C GLU A 39 3.58 18.25 -10.54
N LYS A 40 2.89 18.11 -11.68
CA LYS A 40 1.60 17.45 -11.74
C LYS A 40 1.77 15.93 -11.72
N ILE A 41 1.14 15.29 -10.74
CA ILE A 41 1.06 13.83 -10.62
C ILE A 41 -0.36 13.38 -10.91
N VAL A 42 -0.56 12.54 -11.89
CA VAL A 42 -1.89 12.00 -12.18
C VAL A 42 -2.17 10.82 -11.28
N LEU A 43 -3.30 10.91 -10.56
CA LEU A 43 -3.80 9.83 -9.70
C LEU A 43 -4.66 8.89 -10.53
N PHE A 44 -4.23 7.66 -10.69
CA PHE A 44 -5.05 6.61 -11.27
C PHE A 44 -6.18 6.23 -10.30
N ARG A 45 -7.31 5.79 -10.83
CA ARG A 45 -8.41 5.32 -9.98
C ARG A 45 -7.90 4.22 -9.07
N PRO A 46 -7.97 4.37 -7.72
CA PRO A 46 -7.48 3.34 -6.81
C PRO A 46 -8.16 1.97 -7.04
N ASP A 47 -7.35 0.91 -7.08
CA ASP A 47 -7.84 -0.47 -7.11
C ASP A 47 -8.16 -0.92 -5.68
N ILE A 48 -9.44 -0.92 -5.36
CA ILE A 48 -9.94 -1.17 -4.01
C ILE A 48 -10.79 -2.44 -4.02
N LYS A 49 -10.45 -3.38 -3.15
CA LYS A 49 -11.18 -4.63 -2.94
C LYS A 49 -11.52 -4.76 -1.47
N VAL A 50 -12.80 -4.74 -1.16
CA VAL A 50 -13.29 -4.90 0.22
C VAL A 50 -14.29 -6.04 0.26
N GLY A 51 -14.15 -6.90 1.27
CA GLY A 51 -15.05 -8.03 1.42
C GLY A 51 -14.97 -8.69 2.77
N GLU A 52 -15.71 -9.75 2.90
CA GLU A 52 -15.78 -10.58 4.10
C GLU A 52 -14.88 -11.81 3.94
N GLN A 53 -14.19 -12.18 5.00
CA GLN A 53 -13.52 -13.45 5.09
C GLN A 53 -14.46 -14.48 5.73
N SER A 54 -14.89 -15.47 4.96
CA SER A 54 -15.77 -16.53 5.44
C SER A 54 -15.15 -17.31 6.60
N MET A 55 -15.93 -18.13 7.30
CA MET A 55 -15.43 -18.99 8.37
C MET A 55 -14.28 -19.89 7.89
N GLY A 56 -14.34 -20.38 6.64
CA GLY A 56 -13.29 -21.18 6.00
C GLY A 56 -12.09 -20.37 5.51
N GLY A 57 -12.10 -19.04 5.61
CA GLY A 57 -11.01 -18.18 5.18
C GLY A 57 -11.10 -17.68 3.73
N LEU A 58 -12.16 -18.01 3.00
CA LEU A 58 -12.37 -17.55 1.62
C LEU A 58 -12.78 -16.08 1.60
N PHE A 59 -12.28 -15.34 0.63
CA PHE A 59 -12.68 -13.97 0.39
C PHE A 59 -14.03 -13.91 -0.35
N GLU A 60 -14.97 -13.17 0.20
CA GLU A 60 -16.28 -12.90 -0.37
C GLU A 60 -16.40 -11.38 -0.63
N PRO A 61 -16.29 -10.93 -1.91
CA PRO A 61 -16.35 -9.50 -2.23
C PRO A 61 -17.69 -8.88 -1.80
N ARG A 62 -17.63 -7.67 -1.24
CA ARG A 62 -18.80 -6.87 -0.86
C ARG A 62 -18.80 -5.57 -1.67
N ALA A 63 -19.66 -5.50 -2.67
CA ALA A 63 -19.71 -4.37 -3.59
C ALA A 63 -19.98 -3.04 -2.87
N GLU A 64 -20.94 -3.03 -1.93
CA GLU A 64 -21.28 -1.84 -1.13
C GLU A 64 -20.10 -1.33 -0.30
N TRP A 65 -19.36 -2.24 0.35
CA TRP A 65 -18.18 -1.87 1.14
C TRP A 65 -17.05 -1.33 0.25
N THR A 66 -16.89 -1.94 -0.93
CA THR A 66 -15.90 -1.49 -1.91
C THR A 66 -16.22 -0.10 -2.43
N GLU A 67 -17.49 0.21 -2.71
CA GLU A 67 -17.89 1.53 -3.18
C GLU A 67 -17.74 2.60 -2.07
N THR A 68 -18.20 2.30 -0.85
CA THR A 68 -17.99 3.17 0.31
C THR A 68 -16.51 3.48 0.52
N ALA A 69 -15.65 2.44 0.52
CA ALA A 69 -14.21 2.62 0.67
C ALA A 69 -13.61 3.48 -0.46
N ARG A 70 -14.08 3.30 -1.69
CA ARG A 70 -13.62 4.10 -2.85
C ARG A 70 -13.95 5.57 -2.71
N GLU A 71 -15.18 5.89 -2.30
CA GLU A 71 -15.61 7.27 -2.07
C GLU A 71 -14.80 7.94 -0.95
N LEU A 72 -14.64 7.24 0.18
CA LEU A 72 -13.93 7.76 1.33
C LEU A 72 -12.43 7.93 1.06
N ILE A 73 -11.78 6.94 0.44
CA ILE A 73 -10.34 7.02 0.08
C ILE A 73 -10.13 8.13 -0.95
N GLY A 74 -11.02 8.27 -1.95
CA GLY A 74 -10.93 9.35 -2.93
C GLY A 74 -11.02 10.73 -2.28
N ALA A 75 -11.95 10.92 -1.35
CA ALA A 75 -12.09 12.17 -0.62
C ALA A 75 -10.88 12.47 0.28
N GLU A 76 -10.32 11.44 0.93
CA GLU A 76 -9.15 11.62 1.79
C GLU A 76 -7.87 11.90 1.01
N LEU A 77 -7.69 11.30 -0.15
CA LEU A 77 -6.57 11.63 -1.06
C LEU A 77 -6.61 13.09 -1.50
N GLN A 78 -7.81 13.63 -1.74
CA GLN A 78 -7.97 15.07 -2.03
C GLN A 78 -7.60 15.96 -0.81
N ARG A 79 -7.93 15.53 0.41
CA ARG A 79 -7.53 16.27 1.63
C ARG A 79 -6.02 16.17 1.85
N ALA A 80 -5.43 15.01 1.59
CA ALA A 80 -3.99 14.79 1.71
C ALA A 80 -3.17 15.68 0.78
N GLN A 81 -3.77 16.20 -0.31
CA GLN A 81 -3.12 17.11 -1.26
C GLN A 81 -2.45 18.30 -0.57
N SER A 82 -3.04 18.87 0.49
CA SER A 82 -2.46 20.01 1.20
C SER A 82 -1.14 19.72 1.91
N ARG A 83 -0.81 18.45 2.08
CA ARG A 83 0.43 17.94 2.71
C ARG A 83 1.50 17.56 1.70
N LEU A 84 1.21 17.69 0.40
CA LEU A 84 2.12 17.32 -0.68
C LEU A 84 2.69 18.56 -1.35
N SER A 85 3.96 18.50 -1.74
CA SER A 85 4.65 19.56 -2.48
C SER A 85 4.33 19.59 -3.98
N ASN A 86 3.53 18.64 -4.46
CA ASN A 86 3.12 18.44 -5.85
C ASN A 86 1.60 18.51 -5.99
N GLU A 87 1.10 18.58 -7.20
CA GLU A 87 -0.34 18.64 -7.50
C GLU A 87 -0.85 17.25 -7.91
N LEU A 88 -1.69 16.60 -7.08
CA LEU A 88 -2.41 15.40 -7.46
C LEU A 88 -3.66 15.75 -8.25
N VAL A 89 -3.76 15.24 -9.47
CA VAL A 89 -4.94 15.41 -10.32
C VAL A 89 -5.51 14.04 -10.71
N PRO A 90 -6.83 13.86 -10.72
CA PRO A 90 -7.42 12.60 -11.18
C PRO A 90 -7.03 12.29 -12.63
N PHE A 91 -6.76 11.02 -12.95
CA PHE A 91 -6.56 10.60 -14.34
C PHE A 91 -7.82 10.91 -15.15
N PRO A 92 -7.72 11.56 -16.32
CA PRO A 92 -8.87 11.90 -17.16
C PRO A 92 -9.69 10.66 -17.52
N GLN A 93 -11.01 10.75 -17.41
CA GLN A 93 -11.89 9.64 -17.76
C GLN A 93 -11.71 9.24 -19.22
N GLN A 94 -11.49 7.96 -19.46
CA GLN A 94 -11.30 7.39 -20.79
C GLN A 94 -12.46 6.49 -21.17
N THR A 95 -12.62 6.27 -22.49
CA THR A 95 -13.61 5.35 -23.08
C THR A 95 -12.95 4.48 -24.15
N GLY A 96 -13.63 3.36 -24.49
CA GLY A 96 -13.17 2.47 -25.56
C GLY A 96 -11.75 1.91 -25.31
N GLU A 97 -10.92 1.89 -26.34
CA GLU A 97 -9.57 1.33 -26.31
C GLU A 97 -8.65 2.04 -25.30
N ASN A 98 -8.83 3.34 -25.09
CA ASN A 98 -8.05 4.09 -24.11
C ASN A 98 -8.40 3.65 -22.67
N ALA A 99 -9.66 3.40 -22.38
CA ALA A 99 -10.05 2.86 -21.06
C ALA A 99 -9.49 1.44 -20.83
N ALA A 100 -9.49 0.61 -21.89
CA ALA A 100 -8.88 -0.72 -21.82
C ALA A 100 -7.36 -0.64 -21.56
N LEU A 101 -6.67 0.28 -22.24
CA LEU A 101 -5.23 0.52 -22.01
C LEU A 101 -4.94 0.97 -20.57
N VAL A 102 -5.73 1.90 -20.01
CA VAL A 102 -5.56 2.34 -18.62
C VAL A 102 -5.72 1.16 -17.67
N ALA A 103 -6.76 0.33 -17.88
CA ALA A 103 -6.99 -0.86 -17.05
C ALA A 103 -5.85 -1.89 -17.16
N GLU A 104 -5.28 -2.08 -18.37
CA GLU A 104 -4.12 -2.94 -18.59
C GLU A 104 -2.91 -2.47 -17.78
N TYR A 105 -2.59 -1.17 -17.82
CA TYR A 105 -1.47 -0.62 -17.06
C TYR A 105 -1.70 -0.64 -15.54
N GLN A 106 -2.93 -0.46 -15.08
CA GLN A 106 -3.26 -0.65 -13.68
C GLN A 106 -3.04 -2.12 -13.24
N ALA A 107 -3.49 -3.09 -14.04
CA ALA A 107 -3.24 -4.50 -13.79
C ALA A 107 -1.74 -4.84 -13.82
N LEU A 108 -1.00 -4.27 -14.76
CA LEU A 108 0.45 -4.45 -14.86
C LEU A 108 1.17 -3.85 -13.65
N PHE A 109 0.79 -2.64 -13.22
CA PHE A 109 1.34 -2.05 -12.00
C PHE A 109 1.07 -2.94 -10.78
N ASN A 110 -0.14 -3.48 -10.62
CA ASN A 110 -0.48 -4.38 -9.53
C ASN A 110 0.40 -5.66 -9.56
N ALA A 111 0.67 -6.23 -10.72
CA ALA A 111 1.55 -7.39 -10.85
C ALA A 111 3.01 -7.04 -10.52
N VAL A 112 3.49 -5.86 -10.94
CA VAL A 112 4.85 -5.38 -10.64
C VAL A 112 4.98 -5.06 -9.13
N SER A 113 4.03 -4.33 -8.54
CA SER A 113 4.05 -4.01 -7.10
C SER A 113 4.01 -5.28 -6.24
N GLY A 114 3.17 -6.26 -6.59
CA GLY A 114 3.17 -7.56 -5.94
C GLY A 114 4.51 -8.30 -6.06
N SER A 115 5.19 -8.18 -7.21
CA SER A 115 6.52 -8.76 -7.40
C SER A 115 7.59 -8.03 -6.58
N ILE A 116 7.49 -6.70 -6.44
CA ILE A 116 8.38 -5.92 -5.57
C ILE A 116 8.21 -6.37 -4.12
N VAL A 117 6.97 -6.47 -3.65
CA VAL A 117 6.67 -6.94 -2.30
C VAL A 117 7.26 -8.34 -2.08
N GLN A 118 7.01 -9.25 -2.99
CA GLN A 118 7.42 -10.65 -2.84
C GLN A 118 8.94 -10.85 -2.93
N TYR A 119 9.62 -10.15 -3.84
CA TYR A 119 11.01 -10.47 -4.19
C TYR A 119 12.02 -9.41 -3.76
N GLN A 120 11.57 -8.17 -3.48
CA GLN A 120 12.47 -7.09 -3.06
C GLN A 120 12.34 -6.79 -1.57
N PHE A 121 11.11 -6.73 -1.04
CA PHE A 121 10.86 -6.31 0.33
C PHE A 121 11.02 -7.42 1.36
N PHE A 122 10.78 -8.68 0.98
CA PHE A 122 10.90 -9.81 1.89
C PHE A 122 12.12 -10.67 1.54
N PRO A 123 13.20 -10.58 2.35
CA PRO A 123 14.39 -11.40 2.15
C PRO A 123 14.08 -12.89 2.36
N GLY A 124 14.26 -13.69 1.37
CA GLY A 124 13.98 -15.15 1.35
C GLY A 124 13.46 -15.62 0.00
N ASN A 125 12.79 -14.72 -0.74
CA ASN A 125 12.28 -15.00 -2.08
C ASN A 125 13.08 -14.29 -3.17
N ARG A 126 14.39 -14.11 -2.97
CA ARG A 126 15.21 -13.33 -3.91
C ARG A 126 15.20 -13.94 -5.30
N LEU A 127 14.95 -13.09 -6.30
CA LEU A 127 15.14 -13.49 -7.69
C LEU A 127 16.62 -13.79 -7.94
N PRO A 128 16.96 -14.81 -8.78
CA PRO A 128 18.34 -15.14 -9.15
C PRO A 128 18.88 -14.10 -10.16
N THR A 129 18.72 -12.82 -9.89
CA THR A 129 19.13 -11.71 -10.74
C THR A 129 19.79 -10.62 -9.90
N ARG A 130 20.58 -9.74 -10.52
CA ARG A 130 21.19 -8.58 -9.85
C ARG A 130 20.20 -7.53 -9.36
N LYS A 131 18.93 -7.60 -9.76
CA LYS A 131 17.86 -6.68 -9.33
C LYS A 131 17.60 -6.68 -7.81
N ASN A 132 18.06 -7.70 -7.10
CA ASN A 132 17.96 -7.75 -5.63
C ASN A 132 18.77 -6.67 -4.90
N GLU A 133 19.73 -6.03 -5.57
CA GLU A 133 20.64 -5.05 -4.97
C GLU A 133 20.19 -3.61 -5.21
N ALA A 134 19.32 -3.37 -6.22
CA ALA A 134 18.85 -2.04 -6.55
C ALA A 134 17.32 -2.06 -6.82
N PHE A 135 16.63 -0.98 -6.39
CA PHE A 135 15.22 -0.80 -6.67
C PHE A 135 15.01 -0.30 -8.12
N GLU A 136 15.13 -1.22 -9.08
CA GLU A 136 15.07 -0.95 -10.53
C GLU A 136 13.90 -1.66 -11.20
N TRP A 137 12.68 -1.26 -10.85
CA TRP A 137 11.46 -1.82 -11.38
C TRP A 137 10.83 -0.94 -12.46
N THR A 138 10.03 -1.54 -13.34
CA THR A 138 9.39 -0.83 -14.44
C THR A 138 8.08 -1.50 -14.87
N ILE A 139 7.12 -0.69 -15.31
CA ILE A 139 5.92 -1.14 -16.03
C ILE A 139 6.08 -1.02 -17.56
N GLY A 140 7.30 -0.75 -18.03
CA GLY A 140 7.64 -0.67 -19.43
C GLY A 140 7.42 0.69 -20.10
N GLU A 141 8.19 0.94 -21.17
CA GLU A 141 8.20 2.22 -21.90
C GLU A 141 6.85 2.60 -22.55
N GLY A 142 6.00 1.62 -22.79
CA GLY A 142 4.65 1.88 -23.31
C GLY A 142 3.75 2.70 -22.38
N ALA A 143 4.14 2.87 -21.09
CA ALA A 143 3.50 3.77 -20.14
C ALA A 143 3.45 5.23 -20.63
N LYS A 144 4.32 5.61 -21.58
CA LYS A 144 4.30 6.92 -22.24
C LYS A 144 2.93 7.27 -22.85
N ARG A 145 2.16 6.28 -23.27
CA ARG A 145 0.79 6.48 -23.77
C ARG A 145 -0.13 7.04 -22.67
N LEU A 146 0.10 6.69 -21.41
CA LEU A 146 -0.64 7.24 -20.27
C LEU A 146 -0.24 8.71 -20.03
N ALA A 147 1.05 9.05 -20.18
CA ALA A 147 1.51 10.43 -20.11
C ALA A 147 0.87 11.28 -21.21
N ASP A 148 0.84 10.79 -22.43
CA ASP A 148 0.26 11.48 -23.59
C ASP A 148 -1.26 11.73 -23.38
N MET A 149 -1.99 10.80 -22.72
CA MET A 149 -3.41 10.95 -22.41
C MET A 149 -3.69 11.89 -21.23
N SER A 150 -2.82 11.92 -20.24
CA SER A 150 -3.03 12.70 -19.01
C SER A 150 -2.39 14.08 -19.04
N GLY A 151 -1.40 14.29 -19.91
CA GLY A 151 -0.57 15.48 -19.91
C GLY A 151 0.32 15.61 -18.68
N ALA A 152 0.54 14.51 -17.94
CA ALA A 152 1.39 14.47 -16.76
C ALA A 152 2.52 13.46 -16.95
N ARG A 153 3.73 13.82 -16.48
CA ARG A 153 4.87 12.91 -16.51
C ARG A 153 4.80 11.83 -15.46
N TYR A 154 4.22 12.12 -14.31
CA TYR A 154 4.20 11.21 -13.18
C TYR A 154 2.80 10.68 -12.91
N GLY A 155 2.73 9.40 -12.53
CA GLY A 155 1.49 8.73 -12.15
C GLY A 155 1.59 8.08 -10.79
N LEU A 156 0.56 8.28 -9.95
CA LEU A 156 0.39 7.62 -8.66
C LEU A 156 -0.65 6.52 -8.81
N PHE A 157 -0.24 5.30 -8.48
CA PHE A 157 -1.08 4.12 -8.44
C PHE A 157 -1.30 3.70 -6.99
N ILE A 158 -2.53 3.33 -6.63
CA ILE A 158 -2.91 2.90 -5.28
C ILE A 158 -3.71 1.62 -5.38
N THR A 159 -3.36 0.66 -4.52
CA THR A 159 -4.09 -0.60 -4.37
C THR A 159 -4.35 -0.85 -2.90
N THR A 160 -5.56 -1.30 -2.53
CA THR A 160 -5.87 -1.78 -1.17
C THR A 160 -6.81 -2.96 -1.22
N GLU A 161 -6.55 -3.93 -0.35
CA GLU A 161 -7.34 -5.14 -0.22
C GLU A 161 -7.64 -5.40 1.25
N ASP A 162 -8.94 -5.45 1.58
CA ASP A 162 -9.44 -5.54 2.94
C ASP A 162 -10.44 -6.67 3.08
N HIS A 163 -10.06 -7.68 3.88
CA HIS A 163 -10.93 -8.79 4.24
C HIS A 163 -11.31 -8.67 5.70
N TYR A 164 -12.57 -8.45 5.98
CA TYR A 164 -13.09 -8.39 7.35
C TYR A 164 -13.61 -9.76 7.78
N GLY A 165 -13.07 -10.31 8.85
CA GLY A 165 -13.50 -11.63 9.33
C GLY A 165 -14.99 -11.67 9.68
N SER A 166 -15.72 -12.64 9.12
CA SER A 166 -17.11 -12.94 9.49
C SER A 166 -17.22 -13.28 10.97
N ALA A 167 -18.42 -13.24 11.53
CA ALA A 167 -18.67 -13.66 12.90
C ALA A 167 -18.14 -15.08 13.18
N GLY A 168 -18.37 -16.02 12.25
CA GLY A 168 -17.84 -17.37 12.32
C GLY A 168 -16.33 -17.43 12.30
N ARG A 169 -15.66 -16.59 11.47
CA ARG A 169 -14.19 -16.51 11.40
C ARG A 169 -13.59 -15.97 12.69
N LYS A 170 -14.22 -14.96 13.30
CA LYS A 170 -13.81 -14.42 14.60
C LYS A 170 -13.92 -15.46 15.73
N VAL A 171 -14.98 -16.28 15.71
CA VAL A 171 -15.11 -17.41 16.63
C VAL A 171 -13.98 -18.44 16.42
N MET A 172 -13.67 -18.78 15.17
CA MET A 172 -12.57 -19.69 14.85
C MET A 172 -11.21 -19.11 15.29
N GLN A 173 -11.00 -17.81 15.13
CA GLN A 173 -9.81 -17.13 15.66
C GLN A 173 -9.68 -17.33 17.17
N LEU A 174 -10.77 -17.18 17.91
CA LEU A 174 -10.78 -17.31 19.36
C LEU A 174 -10.56 -18.77 19.83
N LEU A 175 -11.13 -19.74 19.11
CA LEU A 175 -11.07 -21.15 19.50
C LEU A 175 -9.78 -21.86 19.08
N VAL A 176 -9.26 -21.56 17.90
CA VAL A 176 -8.13 -22.30 17.29
C VAL A 176 -7.01 -21.41 16.77
N GLY A 177 -7.07 -20.09 17.02
CA GLY A 177 -5.99 -19.15 16.72
C GLY A 177 -5.79 -18.85 15.22
N VAL A 178 -6.79 -19.13 14.35
CA VAL A 178 -6.67 -18.77 12.92
C VAL A 178 -6.71 -17.27 12.73
N GLN A 179 -5.96 -16.76 11.77
CA GLN A 179 -5.98 -15.33 11.43
C GLN A 179 -7.38 -14.91 10.93
N SER A 180 -7.86 -13.77 11.42
CA SER A 180 -9.14 -13.17 11.02
C SER A 180 -8.90 -11.76 10.52
N GLY A 181 -9.17 -11.58 9.24
CA GLY A 181 -8.93 -10.33 8.52
C GLY A 181 -7.58 -10.31 7.80
N VAL A 182 -7.56 -9.58 6.70
CA VAL A 182 -6.38 -9.20 5.93
C VAL A 182 -6.56 -7.76 5.52
N HIS A 183 -5.58 -6.93 5.79
CA HIS A 183 -5.62 -5.50 5.48
C HIS A 183 -4.27 -5.11 4.91
N MET A 184 -4.21 -4.92 3.60
CA MET A 184 -2.97 -4.61 2.91
C MET A 184 -3.18 -3.58 1.83
N GLY A 185 -2.11 -2.88 1.47
CA GLY A 185 -2.14 -1.92 0.39
C GLY A 185 -0.75 -1.52 -0.06
N SER A 186 -0.72 -0.86 -1.19
CA SER A 186 0.47 -0.25 -1.74
C SER A 186 0.15 1.03 -2.48
N ALA A 187 1.11 1.95 -2.50
CA ALA A 187 1.10 3.13 -3.33
C ALA A 187 2.43 3.23 -4.07
N GLY A 188 2.41 3.58 -5.36
CA GLY A 188 3.64 3.68 -6.13
C GLY A 188 3.61 4.83 -7.11
N LEU A 189 4.73 5.55 -7.17
CA LEU A 189 4.99 6.63 -8.11
C LEU A 189 5.76 6.12 -9.32
N VAL A 190 5.25 6.41 -10.50
CA VAL A 190 5.83 5.97 -11.77
C VAL A 190 6.13 7.17 -12.66
N ASP A 191 7.32 7.22 -13.23
CA ASP A 191 7.62 8.10 -14.38
C ASP A 191 6.97 7.48 -15.63
N LEU A 192 5.86 8.04 -16.07
CA LEU A 192 5.10 7.55 -17.21
C LEU A 192 5.85 7.65 -18.54
N HIS A 193 6.85 8.55 -18.67
CA HIS A 193 7.66 8.66 -19.89
C HIS A 193 8.59 7.46 -20.08
N THR A 194 9.07 6.88 -18.98
CA THR A 194 10.03 5.76 -19.01
C THR A 194 9.42 4.44 -18.54
N GLY A 195 8.27 4.51 -17.87
CA GLY A 195 7.64 3.39 -17.18
C GLY A 195 8.36 2.97 -15.89
N ASN A 196 9.36 3.71 -15.44
CA ASN A 196 10.12 3.37 -14.24
C ASN A 196 9.32 3.62 -12.97
N VAL A 197 9.31 2.64 -12.07
CA VAL A 197 8.83 2.82 -10.71
C VAL A 197 9.87 3.61 -9.94
N LEU A 198 9.51 4.81 -9.49
CA LEU A 198 10.39 5.74 -8.77
C LEU A 198 10.37 5.52 -7.27
N TRP A 199 9.19 5.24 -6.75
CA TRP A 199 8.93 4.97 -5.34
C TRP A 199 7.78 3.95 -5.22
N LEU A 200 7.85 3.11 -4.23
CA LEU A 200 6.75 2.23 -3.82
C LEU A 200 6.76 2.10 -2.30
N ASN A 201 5.61 2.28 -1.70
CA ASN A 201 5.33 1.86 -0.32
C ASN A 201 4.31 0.73 -0.31
N ALA A 202 4.51 -0.27 0.52
CA ALA A 202 3.59 -1.37 0.72
C ALA A 202 3.55 -1.79 2.19
N ASP A 203 2.34 -1.95 2.71
CA ASP A 203 2.09 -2.47 4.06
C ASP A 203 1.13 -3.66 3.98
N LEU A 204 1.52 -4.78 4.58
CA LEU A 204 0.74 -6.03 4.60
C LEU A 204 -0.10 -6.18 5.88
N GLN A 205 -0.06 -5.20 6.78
CA GLN A 205 -0.84 -5.17 8.04
C GLN A 205 -1.38 -3.77 8.34
N MET A 206 -2.00 -3.16 7.34
CA MET A 206 -2.54 -1.81 7.46
C MET A 206 -3.60 -1.70 8.55
N GLY A 207 -3.61 -0.59 9.24
CA GLY A 207 -4.65 -0.22 10.19
C GLY A 207 -5.81 0.53 9.54
N GLY A 208 -6.84 0.79 10.34
CA GLY A 208 -8.03 1.54 9.93
C GLY A 208 -9.07 0.70 9.19
N ASP A 209 -10.32 0.97 9.46
CA ASP A 209 -11.45 0.37 8.74
C ASP A 209 -11.77 1.25 7.53
N VAL A 210 -11.60 0.73 6.32
CA VAL A 210 -11.83 1.52 5.09
C VAL A 210 -13.30 1.81 4.80
N ARG A 211 -14.21 1.32 5.67
CA ARG A 211 -15.66 1.57 5.59
C ARG A 211 -16.10 2.79 6.39
N ASP A 212 -15.18 3.41 7.15
CA ASP A 212 -15.44 4.65 7.89
C ASP A 212 -14.33 5.70 7.64
N ALA A 213 -14.67 6.96 7.92
CA ALA A 213 -13.80 8.10 7.59
C ALA A 213 -12.51 8.15 8.42
N GLU A 214 -12.56 7.80 9.72
CA GLU A 214 -11.39 7.80 10.61
C GLU A 214 -10.40 6.72 10.20
N GLY A 215 -10.91 5.52 9.88
CA GLY A 215 -10.08 4.42 9.41
C GLY A 215 -9.45 4.70 8.07
N VAL A 216 -10.16 5.38 7.17
CA VAL A 216 -9.63 5.80 5.86
C VAL A 216 -8.56 6.86 5.99
N GLU A 217 -8.70 7.83 6.89
CA GLU A 217 -7.63 8.82 7.16
C GLU A 217 -6.32 8.11 7.55
N LYS A 218 -6.41 7.17 8.48
CA LYS A 218 -5.25 6.35 8.87
C LYS A 218 -4.69 5.57 7.69
N ARG A 219 -5.55 4.97 6.87
CA ARG A 219 -5.16 4.18 5.70
C ARG A 219 -4.42 5.02 4.67
N VAL A 220 -4.93 6.19 4.31
CA VAL A 220 -4.28 7.07 3.33
C VAL A 220 -2.95 7.59 3.86
N ARG A 221 -2.84 7.90 5.15
CA ARG A 221 -1.58 8.28 5.77
C ARG A 221 -0.54 7.15 5.65
N GLN A 222 -0.90 5.89 5.93
CA GLN A 222 0.00 4.74 5.77
C GLN A 222 0.38 4.50 4.30
N LEU A 223 -0.57 4.62 3.36
CA LEU A 223 -0.29 4.46 1.92
C LEU A 223 0.72 5.50 1.40
N LEU A 224 0.65 6.74 1.92
CA LEU A 224 1.51 7.85 1.51
C LEU A 224 2.68 8.09 2.48
N GLU A 225 2.96 7.15 3.41
CA GLU A 225 4.13 7.21 4.27
C GLU A 225 5.40 7.19 3.41
N ASP A 226 6.36 8.05 3.71
CA ASP A 226 7.57 8.27 2.91
C ASP A 226 7.30 8.64 1.42
N PHE A 227 6.10 9.14 1.09
CA PHE A 227 5.85 9.61 -0.27
C PHE A 227 6.78 10.81 -0.57
N PRO A 228 7.52 10.77 -1.69
CA PRO A 228 8.46 11.85 -2.04
C PRO A 228 7.75 13.21 -2.11
N GLY A 229 8.25 14.19 -1.36
CA GLY A 229 7.65 15.52 -1.28
C GLY A 229 6.45 15.62 -0.32
N SER A 230 6.20 14.62 0.52
CA SER A 230 5.27 14.78 1.64
C SER A 230 5.91 15.57 2.77
N THR A 231 5.14 16.48 3.38
CA THR A 231 5.55 17.09 4.66
C THR A 231 5.30 16.06 5.76
N PRO A 232 6.29 15.74 6.62
CA PRO A 232 6.05 14.88 7.77
C PRO A 232 4.84 15.37 8.57
N ALA A 233 3.99 14.45 9.02
CA ALA A 233 2.92 14.80 9.94
C ALA A 233 3.57 15.33 11.23
N GLU A 234 3.18 16.52 11.67
CA GLU A 234 3.51 16.99 13.02
C GLU A 234 2.76 16.07 14.01
N ASP A 235 3.52 15.37 14.88
CA ASP A 235 3.00 14.50 15.94
C ASP A 235 2.24 15.28 17.03
#